data_fbb045102ccbf2479e4608dbbfb08245
#
_entry.id   fbb045102ccbf2479e4608dbbfb08245
#
_cell.length_a   1.000
_cell.length_b   1.000
_cell.length_c   1.000
_cell.angle_alpha   90.00
_cell.angle_beta   90.00
_cell.angle_gamma   90.00
#
_symmetry.space_group_name_H-M   'P 1'
#
loop_
_entity.id
_entity.type
_entity.pdbx_description
1 polymer ?
#
loop_
_entity_poly.entity_id
_entity_poly.type
_entity_poly.pdbx_seq_one_letter_code
_entity_poly.pdbx_strand_id
1 'polypeptide(L)'
;VRHCRRNTPCTTRRAVGAWSDSLTYLSSGVDGATTLKRWPEDGLPITVWIADAPGSHARAEVRRRIARDAFHTWMEVGVPTRFVFVSDSSSAMVHVVWRRQLPDRRAGQVTRQADSDGWLRSAEMELSVRNIAGAYQDTLTLKAVALHEVGHLIGLEHSPDERDIMAPWVVARQLSARDRATANALYGVGFYEDDR
;
A
#
# COMPACT_ATOMS: atom_id res chain seq x y z
N VAL A 1 -20.86 -16.58 13.14
CA VAL A 1 -19.68 -15.92 12.54
C VAL A 1 -19.02 -16.95 11.64
N ARG A 2 -19.07 -16.76 10.33
CA ARG A 2 -18.32 -17.65 9.41
C ARG A 2 -16.94 -17.04 9.25
N HIS A 3 -15.93 -17.71 9.77
CA HIS A 3 -14.54 -17.33 9.63
C HIS A 3 -14.17 -17.25 8.12
N CYS A 4 -13.50 -16.17 7.72
CA CYS A 4 -12.82 -16.18 6.44
C CYS A 4 -11.73 -17.24 6.50
N ARG A 5 -11.87 -18.33 5.75
CA ARG A 5 -10.80 -19.32 5.67
C ARG A 5 -9.56 -18.71 5.03
N ARG A 6 -8.37 -19.15 5.44
CA ARG A 6 -7.14 -18.85 4.69
C ARG A 6 -7.42 -19.14 3.22
N ASN A 7 -7.11 -18.18 2.35
CA ASN A 7 -7.32 -18.23 0.89
C ASN A 7 -8.78 -18.14 0.39
N THR A 8 -9.71 -17.60 1.18
CA THR A 8 -11.05 -17.31 0.67
C THR A 8 -11.26 -15.79 0.67
N PRO A 9 -11.71 -15.18 -0.45
CA PRO A 9 -12.01 -13.76 -0.48
C PRO A 9 -13.11 -13.41 0.52
N CYS A 10 -12.85 -12.38 1.31
CA CYS A 10 -13.87 -11.88 2.22
C CYS A 10 -14.79 -10.93 1.48
N THR A 11 -16.08 -11.27 1.39
CA THR A 11 -17.08 -10.32 0.90
C THR A 11 -17.34 -9.25 1.96
N THR A 12 -17.36 -7.99 1.55
CA THR A 12 -17.42 -6.81 2.40
C THR A 12 -18.61 -6.75 3.35
N ARG A 13 -19.76 -7.31 2.99
CA ARG A 13 -20.98 -7.25 3.80
C ARG A 13 -20.87 -7.92 5.19
N ARG A 14 -19.90 -8.78 5.44
CA ARG A 14 -19.74 -9.47 6.73
C ARG A 14 -18.48 -9.07 7.51
N ALA A 15 -17.45 -8.59 6.84
CA ALA A 15 -16.23 -8.13 7.51
C ALA A 15 -16.43 -6.75 8.17
N VAL A 16 -17.13 -5.83 7.51
CA VAL A 16 -17.34 -4.45 7.97
C VAL A 16 -18.18 -4.35 9.24
N GLY A 17 -19.12 -5.26 9.49
CA GLY A 17 -20.01 -5.21 10.66
C GLY A 17 -19.34 -5.49 12.03
N ALA A 18 -18.10 -5.95 12.05
CA ALA A 18 -17.35 -6.28 13.27
C ALA A 18 -16.31 -5.22 13.65
N TRP A 19 -16.14 -4.15 12.85
CA TRP A 19 -15.02 -3.22 12.98
C TRP A 19 -15.53 -1.85 13.39
N SER A 20 -15.02 -1.35 14.50
CA SER A 20 -15.35 0.01 14.95
C SER A 20 -14.75 1.01 13.95
N ASP A 21 -15.59 1.83 13.33
CA ASP A 21 -15.21 2.93 12.43
C ASP A 21 -14.24 3.93 13.08
N SER A 22 -14.17 3.93 14.40
CA SER A 22 -13.23 4.74 15.16
C SER A 22 -11.78 4.20 15.11
N LEU A 23 -11.61 2.89 14.86
CA LEU A 23 -10.30 2.21 14.89
C LEU A 23 -9.73 1.94 13.49
N THR A 24 -10.58 1.88 12.47
CA THR A 24 -10.18 1.60 11.09
C THR A 24 -10.95 2.46 10.10
N TYR A 25 -10.51 2.50 8.85
CA TYR A 25 -11.23 3.17 7.75
C TYR A 25 -11.58 2.21 6.59
N LEU A 26 -11.66 0.91 6.87
CA LEU A 26 -12.04 -0.08 5.85
C LEU A 26 -13.42 0.18 5.25
N SER A 27 -14.35 0.67 6.06
CA SER A 27 -15.71 0.99 5.63
C SER A 27 -15.77 2.23 4.72
N SER A 28 -14.90 3.21 4.94
CA SER A 28 -14.88 4.45 4.15
C SER A 28 -14.30 4.28 2.75
N GLY A 29 -13.47 3.25 2.54
CA GLY A 29 -12.89 2.91 1.24
C GLY A 29 -13.76 1.97 0.40
N VAL A 30 -14.92 1.58 0.89
CA VAL A 30 -15.83 0.64 0.22
C VAL A 30 -16.99 1.38 -0.43
N ASP A 31 -16.72 2.22 -1.42
CA ASP A 31 -17.74 2.84 -2.28
C ASP A 31 -18.44 1.77 -3.14
N GLY A 32 -19.34 1.00 -2.51
CA GLY A 32 -20.12 -0.03 -3.18
C GLY A 32 -19.35 -1.27 -3.63
N ALA A 33 -18.05 -1.38 -3.35
CA ALA A 33 -17.26 -2.56 -3.67
C ALA A 33 -17.68 -3.74 -2.78
N THR A 34 -17.98 -4.85 -3.41
CA THR A 34 -18.39 -6.08 -2.71
C THR A 34 -17.21 -6.92 -2.21
N THR A 35 -15.99 -6.64 -2.68
CA THR A 35 -14.80 -7.44 -2.42
C THR A 35 -13.62 -6.55 -2.06
N LEU A 36 -12.98 -6.83 -0.92
CA LEU A 36 -11.71 -6.21 -0.54
C LEU A 36 -10.59 -6.76 -1.43
N LYS A 37 -9.69 -5.88 -1.86
CA LYS A 37 -8.53 -6.25 -2.67
C LYS A 37 -7.31 -6.39 -1.77
N ARG A 38 -6.66 -7.55 -1.79
CA ARG A 38 -5.45 -7.83 -1.01
C ARG A 38 -4.59 -8.90 -1.67
N TRP A 39 -3.34 -9.01 -1.26
CA TRP A 39 -2.48 -10.10 -1.70
C TRP A 39 -2.86 -11.42 -1.07
N PRO A 40 -2.67 -12.55 -1.78
CA PRO A 40 -2.86 -13.88 -1.19
C PRO A 40 -1.91 -14.13 -0.01
N GLU A 41 -2.39 -14.87 0.98
CA GLU A 41 -1.62 -15.27 2.16
C GLU A 41 -1.04 -16.69 2.01
N ASP A 42 -0.66 -17.07 0.80
CA ASP A 42 -0.10 -18.40 0.48
C ASP A 42 1.35 -18.57 0.92
N GLY A 43 1.92 -17.56 1.55
CA GLY A 43 3.28 -17.56 2.07
C GLY A 43 4.36 -17.25 1.01
N LEU A 44 3.98 -17.04 -0.24
CA LEU A 44 4.90 -16.62 -1.28
C LEU A 44 5.24 -15.14 -1.14
N PRO A 45 6.52 -14.77 -1.27
CA PRO A 45 6.91 -13.37 -1.23
C PRO A 45 6.44 -12.64 -2.49
N ILE A 46 5.98 -11.40 -2.30
CA ILE A 46 5.65 -10.49 -3.39
C ILE A 46 6.96 -9.91 -3.93
N THR A 47 7.29 -10.23 -5.18
CA THR A 47 8.52 -9.73 -5.80
C THR A 47 8.36 -8.28 -6.26
N VAL A 48 9.33 -7.43 -5.89
CA VAL A 48 9.32 -5.99 -6.17
C VAL A 48 10.56 -5.61 -6.97
N TRP A 49 10.35 -5.06 -8.14
CA TRP A 49 11.41 -4.43 -8.92
C TRP A 49 11.29 -2.90 -8.83
N ILE A 50 12.42 -2.24 -8.61
CA ILE A 50 12.49 -0.78 -8.56
C ILE A 50 13.35 -0.30 -9.71
N ALA A 51 12.75 0.46 -10.63
CA ALA A 51 13.45 1.08 -11.76
C ALA A 51 14.56 2.02 -11.28
N ASP A 52 15.52 2.27 -12.15
CA ASP A 52 16.52 3.29 -11.90
C ASP A 52 15.89 4.67 -11.85
N ALA A 53 16.15 5.38 -10.76
CA ALA A 53 15.62 6.73 -10.58
C ALA A 53 16.43 7.74 -11.40
N PRO A 54 15.77 8.74 -12.01
CA PRO A 54 16.47 9.75 -12.79
C PRO A 54 17.31 10.68 -11.91
N GLY A 55 18.36 11.26 -12.49
CA GLY A 55 19.24 12.24 -11.84
C GLY A 55 20.65 11.72 -11.63
N SER A 56 21.44 12.41 -10.78
CA SER A 56 22.77 11.94 -10.42
C SER A 56 22.71 10.62 -9.65
N HIS A 57 23.79 9.83 -9.68
CA HIS A 57 23.86 8.56 -8.96
C HIS A 57 23.48 8.69 -7.48
N ALA A 58 23.96 9.71 -6.78
CA ALA A 58 23.62 9.95 -5.38
C ALA A 58 22.11 10.20 -5.16
N ARG A 59 21.45 10.95 -6.06
CA ARG A 59 20.01 11.18 -5.97
C ARG A 59 19.21 9.93 -6.31
N ALA A 60 19.64 9.16 -7.28
CA ALA A 60 19.01 7.90 -7.66
C ALA A 60 19.04 6.92 -6.48
N GLU A 61 20.18 6.82 -5.81
CA GLU A 61 20.34 5.91 -4.66
C GLU A 61 19.46 6.33 -3.46
N VAL A 62 19.39 7.64 -3.16
CA VAL A 62 18.48 8.15 -2.11
C VAL A 62 17.03 7.78 -2.43
N ARG A 63 16.58 7.95 -3.67
CA ARG A 63 15.22 7.62 -4.10
C ARG A 63 14.93 6.13 -4.00
N ARG A 64 15.87 5.29 -4.47
CA ARG A 64 15.73 3.83 -4.35
C ARG A 64 15.62 3.40 -2.89
N ARG A 65 16.41 3.98 -2.00
CA ARG A 65 16.32 3.74 -0.56
C ARG A 65 14.96 4.16 -0.01
N ILE A 66 14.46 5.35 -0.35
CA ILE A 66 13.15 5.83 0.09
C ILE A 66 12.03 4.85 -0.30
N ALA A 67 12.04 4.36 -1.54
CA ALA A 67 11.05 3.38 -1.97
C ALA A 67 11.15 2.09 -1.14
N ARG A 68 12.36 1.54 -0.96
CA ARG A 68 12.57 0.33 -0.15
C ARG A 68 12.13 0.51 1.30
N ASP A 69 12.49 1.63 1.92
CA ASP A 69 12.14 1.94 3.31
C ASP A 69 10.61 1.97 3.52
N ALA A 70 9.84 2.43 2.53
CA ALA A 70 8.39 2.44 2.59
C ALA A 70 7.82 1.00 2.64
N PHE A 71 8.32 0.07 1.84
CA PHE A 71 7.93 -1.33 1.91
C PHE A 71 8.32 -1.96 3.26
N HIS A 72 9.52 -1.70 3.75
CA HIS A 72 9.96 -2.20 5.06
C HIS A 72 9.06 -1.69 6.19
N THR A 73 8.71 -0.41 6.19
CA THR A 73 7.82 0.17 7.20
C THR A 73 6.46 -0.52 7.23
N TRP A 74 5.88 -0.87 6.08
CA TRP A 74 4.63 -1.61 6.05
C TRP A 74 4.77 -3.08 6.45
N MET A 75 5.90 -3.73 6.15
CA MET A 75 6.16 -5.09 6.65
C MET A 75 6.25 -5.14 8.19
N GLU A 76 6.75 -4.08 8.83
CA GLU A 76 6.83 -3.96 10.29
C GLU A 76 5.45 -3.82 10.98
N VAL A 77 4.39 -3.56 10.22
CA VAL A 77 3.01 -3.51 10.76
C VAL A 77 2.52 -4.89 11.21
N GLY A 78 3.11 -5.95 10.68
CA GLY A 78 2.75 -7.33 11.02
C GLY A 78 1.71 -7.96 10.09
N VAL A 79 1.38 -7.29 8.97
CA VAL A 79 0.53 -7.91 7.94
C VAL A 79 1.27 -9.10 7.30
N PRO A 80 0.58 -10.15 6.87
CA PRO A 80 1.21 -11.36 6.33
C PRO A 80 1.78 -11.18 4.91
N THR A 81 2.00 -9.93 4.47
CA THR A 81 2.65 -9.61 3.20
C THR A 81 4.15 -9.50 3.38
N ARG A 82 4.89 -10.23 2.58
CA ARG A 82 6.35 -10.18 2.57
C ARG A 82 6.83 -9.73 1.20
N PHE A 83 7.53 -8.61 1.14
CA PHE A 83 8.13 -8.10 -0.08
C PHE A 83 9.60 -8.53 -0.21
N VAL A 84 9.99 -8.95 -1.41
CA VAL A 84 11.37 -9.31 -1.76
C VAL A 84 11.78 -8.53 -3.00
N PHE A 85 12.90 -7.81 -2.90
CA PHE A 85 13.41 -7.01 -4.02
C PHE A 85 14.19 -7.86 -5.00
N VAL A 86 13.84 -7.75 -6.27
CA VAL A 86 14.46 -8.47 -7.38
C VAL A 86 15.15 -7.50 -8.34
N SER A 87 16.17 -7.98 -9.04
CA SER A 87 16.90 -7.20 -10.05
C SER A 87 16.29 -7.32 -11.45
N ASP A 88 15.59 -8.42 -11.72
CA ASP A 88 14.93 -8.66 -13.00
C ASP A 88 13.46 -8.22 -12.94
N SER A 89 13.12 -7.24 -13.77
CA SER A 89 11.75 -6.72 -13.87
C SER A 89 10.76 -7.76 -14.38
N SER A 90 11.18 -8.70 -15.20
CA SER A 90 10.29 -9.73 -15.77
C SER A 90 9.78 -10.72 -14.73
N SER A 91 10.47 -10.86 -13.60
CA SER A 91 10.11 -11.72 -12.47
C SER A 91 9.33 -10.98 -11.37
N ALA A 92 9.09 -9.68 -11.53
CA ALA A 92 8.46 -8.86 -10.50
C ALA A 92 6.94 -8.86 -10.63
N MET A 93 6.25 -9.03 -9.49
CA MET A 93 4.80 -8.81 -9.37
C MET A 93 4.48 -7.33 -9.19
N VAL A 94 5.41 -6.56 -8.63
CA VAL A 94 5.28 -5.14 -8.37
C VAL A 94 6.41 -4.38 -9.06
N HIS A 95 6.04 -3.36 -9.83
CA HIS A 95 6.97 -2.45 -10.47
C HIS A 95 6.90 -1.08 -9.84
N VAL A 96 8.03 -0.57 -9.35
CA VAL A 96 8.16 0.81 -8.89
C VAL A 96 8.89 1.61 -9.95
N VAL A 97 8.20 2.59 -10.53
CA VAL A 97 8.74 3.43 -11.61
C VAL A 97 8.75 4.90 -11.23
N TRP A 98 9.69 5.64 -11.80
CA TRP A 98 9.88 7.06 -11.54
C TRP A 98 9.37 7.87 -12.71
N ARG A 99 8.50 8.83 -12.44
CA ARG A 99 8.03 9.79 -13.43
C ARG A 99 8.62 11.17 -13.16
N ARG A 100 8.86 11.93 -14.20
CA ARG A 100 9.26 13.33 -14.05
C ARG A 100 8.16 14.10 -13.29
N GLN A 101 6.93 13.98 -13.75
CA GLN A 101 5.70 14.47 -13.17
C GLN A 101 4.58 13.52 -13.55
N LEU A 102 3.59 13.38 -12.69
CA LEU A 102 2.36 12.66 -12.98
C LEU A 102 1.25 13.63 -13.42
N PRO A 103 0.25 13.15 -14.20
CA PRO A 103 -0.96 13.91 -14.49
C PRO A 103 -1.68 14.36 -13.21
N ASP A 104 -2.55 15.35 -13.32
CA ASP A 104 -3.44 15.80 -12.25
C ASP A 104 -2.71 16.23 -10.98
N ARG A 105 -1.44 16.64 -11.11
CA ARG A 105 -0.59 17.12 -10.01
C ARG A 105 -0.32 16.07 -8.92
N ARG A 106 -0.53 14.80 -9.20
CA ARG A 106 -0.25 13.72 -8.25
C ARG A 106 1.25 13.59 -7.98
N ALA A 107 1.57 13.28 -6.75
CA ALA A 107 2.95 12.99 -6.34
C ALA A 107 3.29 11.50 -6.47
N GLY A 108 2.28 10.63 -6.41
CA GLY A 108 2.35 9.20 -6.63
C GLY A 108 1.02 8.65 -7.13
N GLN A 109 1.03 7.42 -7.59
CA GLN A 109 -0.17 6.63 -7.87
C GLN A 109 0.16 5.13 -7.91
N VAL A 110 -0.85 4.30 -7.62
CA VAL A 110 -0.77 2.85 -7.76
C VAL A 110 -1.87 2.34 -8.67
N THR A 111 -1.50 1.54 -9.66
CA THR A 111 -2.42 0.73 -10.45
C THR A 111 -2.32 -0.72 -10.02
N ARG A 112 -3.43 -1.33 -9.63
CA ARG A 112 -3.49 -2.71 -9.13
C ARG A 112 -4.29 -3.57 -10.09
N GLN A 113 -3.82 -4.79 -10.32
CA GLN A 113 -4.56 -5.82 -11.04
C GLN A 113 -4.97 -6.91 -10.05
N ALA A 114 -6.27 -7.16 -9.97
CA ALA A 114 -6.85 -8.21 -9.14
C ALA A 114 -7.65 -9.18 -10.01
N ASP A 115 -7.76 -10.43 -9.57
CA ASP A 115 -8.67 -11.40 -10.18
C ASP A 115 -10.13 -11.14 -9.74
N SER A 116 -11.04 -11.98 -10.23
CA SER A 116 -12.47 -11.89 -9.93
C SER A 116 -12.80 -12.05 -8.44
N ASP A 117 -11.91 -12.67 -7.68
CA ASP A 117 -12.07 -12.92 -6.25
C ASP A 117 -11.46 -11.81 -5.38
N GLY A 118 -10.83 -10.80 -6.00
CA GLY A 118 -10.21 -9.68 -5.30
C GLY A 118 -8.76 -9.92 -4.89
N TRP A 119 -8.15 -11.06 -5.28
CA TRP A 119 -6.73 -11.29 -5.02
C TRP A 119 -5.86 -10.46 -5.94
N LEU A 120 -5.00 -9.64 -5.37
CA LEU A 120 -4.01 -8.88 -6.12
C LEU A 120 -3.00 -9.85 -6.78
N ARG A 121 -2.69 -9.59 -8.04
CA ARG A 121 -1.78 -10.39 -8.88
C ARG A 121 -0.57 -9.60 -9.34
N SER A 122 -0.77 -8.32 -9.61
CA SER A 122 0.32 -7.40 -9.95
C SER A 122 -0.05 -5.96 -9.59
N ALA A 123 0.97 -5.11 -9.49
CA ALA A 123 0.77 -3.68 -9.31
C ALA A 123 1.92 -2.87 -9.92
N GLU A 124 1.60 -1.66 -10.36
CA GLU A 124 2.58 -0.63 -10.71
C GLU A 124 2.43 0.56 -9.77
N MET A 125 3.52 0.97 -9.16
CA MET A 125 3.62 2.14 -8.30
C MET A 125 4.46 3.19 -9.03
N GLU A 126 3.87 4.33 -9.30
CA GLU A 126 4.54 5.45 -9.94
C GLU A 126 4.80 6.57 -8.93
N LEU A 127 6.02 7.07 -8.91
CA LEU A 127 6.44 8.16 -8.04
C LEU A 127 6.96 9.33 -8.86
N SER A 128 6.41 10.53 -8.63
CA SER A 128 6.88 11.75 -9.26
C SER A 128 8.15 12.24 -8.60
N VAL A 129 9.18 12.57 -9.40
CA VAL A 129 10.42 13.17 -8.87
C VAL A 129 10.38 14.69 -8.78
N ARG A 130 9.36 15.32 -9.39
CA ARG A 130 9.15 16.76 -9.36
C ARG A 130 7.78 17.10 -8.83
N ASN A 131 7.68 18.19 -8.13
CA ASN A 131 6.40 18.77 -7.72
C ASN A 131 5.70 19.51 -8.86
N ILE A 132 4.53 20.06 -8.58
CA ILE A 132 3.72 20.81 -9.56
C ILE A 132 4.41 22.05 -10.11
N ALA A 133 5.33 22.65 -9.35
CA ALA A 133 6.13 23.80 -9.80
C ALA A 133 7.37 23.39 -10.61
N GLY A 134 7.55 22.09 -10.89
CA GLY A 134 8.68 21.56 -11.65
C GLY A 134 9.98 21.44 -10.86
N ALA A 135 10.00 21.81 -9.57
CA ALA A 135 11.13 21.60 -8.68
C ALA A 135 11.23 20.13 -8.25
N TYR A 136 12.42 19.66 -7.90
CA TYR A 136 12.55 18.31 -7.31
C TYR A 136 11.79 18.25 -5.99
N GLN A 137 11.08 17.14 -5.79
CA GLN A 137 10.46 16.85 -4.51
C GLN A 137 11.53 16.72 -3.43
N ASP A 138 11.27 17.30 -2.25
CA ASP A 138 12.12 17.10 -1.09
C ASP A 138 11.99 15.67 -0.56
N THR A 139 13.00 15.25 0.18
CA THR A 139 13.11 13.88 0.69
C THR A 139 11.97 13.51 1.65
N LEU A 140 11.49 14.44 2.47
CA LEU A 140 10.42 14.17 3.45
C LEU A 140 9.09 13.96 2.75
N THR A 141 8.78 14.80 1.77
CA THR A 141 7.58 14.65 0.95
C THR A 141 7.62 13.34 0.17
N LEU A 142 8.74 13.02 -0.47
CA LEU A 142 8.88 11.78 -1.24
C LEU A 142 8.74 10.53 -0.35
N LYS A 143 9.26 10.55 0.88
CA LYS A 143 9.07 9.46 1.86
C LYS A 143 7.60 9.28 2.23
N ALA A 144 6.90 10.37 2.53
CA ALA A 144 5.47 10.30 2.87
C ALA A 144 4.63 9.78 1.71
N VAL A 145 4.88 10.26 0.49
CA VAL A 145 4.21 9.77 -0.72
C VAL A 145 4.51 8.27 -0.93
N ALA A 146 5.76 7.84 -0.82
CA ALA A 146 6.09 6.44 -0.98
C ALA A 146 5.38 5.55 0.05
N LEU A 147 5.27 5.99 1.31
CA LEU A 147 4.49 5.29 2.35
C LEU A 147 3.01 5.19 1.97
N HIS A 148 2.41 6.27 1.50
CA HIS A 148 1.02 6.32 1.04
C HIS A 148 0.79 5.32 -0.10
N GLU A 149 1.62 5.37 -1.13
CA GLU A 149 1.47 4.51 -2.30
C GLU A 149 1.66 3.02 -1.96
N VAL A 150 2.59 2.67 -1.06
CA VAL A 150 2.71 1.29 -0.59
C VAL A 150 1.46 0.85 0.19
N GLY A 151 0.80 1.76 0.92
CA GLY A 151 -0.50 1.50 1.53
C GLY A 151 -1.56 1.09 0.50
N HIS A 152 -1.67 1.82 -0.61
CA HIS A 152 -2.54 1.41 -1.72
C HIS A 152 -2.12 0.08 -2.32
N LEU A 153 -0.82 -0.16 -2.44
CA LEU A 153 -0.27 -1.38 -3.01
C LEU A 153 -0.64 -2.61 -2.16
N ILE A 154 -0.71 -2.51 -0.84
CA ILE A 154 -1.17 -3.61 0.02
C ILE A 154 -2.69 -3.73 0.10
N GLY A 155 -3.46 -2.85 -0.54
CA GLY A 155 -4.91 -2.95 -0.65
C GLY A 155 -5.70 -1.91 0.13
N LEU A 156 -5.06 -0.95 0.80
CA LEU A 156 -5.76 0.11 1.51
C LEU A 156 -6.32 1.15 0.54
N GLU A 157 -7.47 1.70 0.88
CA GLU A 157 -8.08 2.87 0.26
C GLU A 157 -7.80 4.13 1.10
N HIS A 158 -8.28 5.29 0.66
CA HIS A 158 -8.05 6.53 1.39
C HIS A 158 -8.74 6.54 2.76
N SER A 159 -8.06 7.15 3.73
CA SER A 159 -8.63 7.52 5.02
C SER A 159 -9.31 8.89 4.94
N PRO A 160 -10.43 9.11 5.64
CA PRO A 160 -11.04 10.44 5.76
C PRO A 160 -10.29 11.37 6.74
N ASP A 161 -9.29 10.90 7.46
CA ASP A 161 -8.58 11.67 8.49
C ASP A 161 -7.18 12.10 7.98
N GLU A 162 -6.92 13.41 7.97
CA GLU A 162 -5.65 13.99 7.50
C GLU A 162 -4.42 13.57 8.35
N ARG A 163 -4.64 13.03 9.54
CA ARG A 163 -3.58 12.50 10.41
C ARG A 163 -3.06 11.13 9.98
N ASP A 164 -3.81 10.43 9.13
CA ASP A 164 -3.42 9.14 8.59
C ASP A 164 -2.53 9.33 7.35
N ILE A 165 -1.58 8.41 7.15
CA ILE A 165 -0.75 8.44 5.93
C ILE A 165 -1.62 8.21 4.68
N MET A 166 -2.73 7.48 4.82
CA MET A 166 -3.65 7.17 3.72
C MET A 166 -4.66 8.28 3.43
N ALA A 167 -4.52 9.48 4.00
CA ALA A 167 -5.35 10.62 3.61
C ALA A 167 -5.15 10.96 2.11
N PRO A 168 -6.20 11.40 1.37
CA PRO A 168 -6.07 11.77 -0.05
C PRO A 168 -5.01 12.85 -0.32
N TRP A 169 -4.79 13.73 0.67
CA TRP A 169 -3.71 14.72 0.69
C TRP A 169 -2.71 14.34 1.75
N VAL A 170 -1.55 13.86 1.33
CA VAL A 170 -0.51 13.34 2.22
C VAL A 170 0.14 14.46 3.01
N VAL A 171 -0.32 14.67 4.25
CA VAL A 171 0.25 15.61 5.23
C VAL A 171 1.06 14.86 6.28
N ALA A 172 0.57 13.72 6.73
CA ALA A 172 1.26 12.83 7.67
C ALA A 172 2.63 12.40 7.14
N ARG A 173 3.55 12.09 8.04
CA ARG A 173 4.92 11.66 7.71
C ARG A 173 5.25 10.26 8.18
N GLN A 174 4.33 9.63 8.88
CA GLN A 174 4.46 8.30 9.47
C GLN A 174 3.10 7.60 9.45
N LEU A 175 3.12 6.28 9.57
CA LEU A 175 1.90 5.51 9.75
C LEU A 175 1.25 5.86 11.08
N SER A 176 -0.03 6.19 11.05
CA SER A 176 -0.85 6.35 12.24
C SER A 176 -1.18 5.00 12.89
N ALA A 177 -1.76 5.02 14.08
CA ALA A 177 -2.32 3.82 14.70
C ALA A 177 -3.49 3.26 13.87
N ARG A 178 -4.28 4.14 13.23
CA ARG A 178 -5.39 3.75 12.35
C ARG A 178 -4.92 3.11 11.06
N ASP A 179 -3.85 3.62 10.42
CA ASP A 179 -3.26 2.99 9.24
C ASP A 179 -2.87 1.55 9.55
N ARG A 180 -2.17 1.33 10.68
CA ARG A 180 -1.75 0.00 11.14
C ARG A 180 -2.93 -0.91 11.46
N ALA A 181 -3.91 -0.41 12.21
CA ALA A 181 -5.12 -1.16 12.54
C ALA A 181 -5.91 -1.55 11.29
N THR A 182 -6.03 -0.63 10.32
CA THR A 182 -6.73 -0.89 9.07
C THR A 182 -6.04 -1.95 8.22
N ALA A 183 -4.71 -1.89 8.11
CA ALA A 183 -3.93 -2.91 7.41
C ALA A 183 -4.06 -4.29 8.08
N ASN A 184 -3.92 -4.36 9.40
CA ASN A 184 -4.10 -5.60 10.15
C ASN A 184 -5.51 -6.16 9.98
N ALA A 185 -6.49 -5.30 10.02
CA ALA A 185 -7.88 -5.64 9.81
C ALA A 185 -8.14 -6.20 8.40
N LEU A 186 -7.58 -5.56 7.35
CA LEU A 186 -7.69 -6.02 5.96
C LEU A 186 -7.17 -7.46 5.78
N TYR A 187 -6.14 -7.83 6.50
CA TYR A 187 -5.53 -9.17 6.46
C TYR A 187 -6.04 -10.10 7.56
N GLY A 188 -7.00 -9.68 8.38
CA GLY A 188 -7.56 -10.51 9.46
C GLY A 188 -6.58 -10.77 10.62
N VAL A 189 -5.48 -10.01 10.69
CA VAL A 189 -4.49 -10.16 11.77
C VAL A 189 -5.08 -9.64 13.07
N GLY A 190 -5.02 -10.43 14.13
CA GLY A 190 -5.55 -10.07 15.45
C GLY A 190 -7.00 -10.52 15.71
N PHE A 191 -7.67 -11.21 14.79
CA PHE A 191 -9.01 -11.77 14.97
C PHE A 191 -9.01 -13.26 15.29
N TYR A 192 -7.86 -13.86 15.44
CA TYR A 192 -7.74 -15.20 16.02
C TYR A 192 -7.58 -15.03 17.54
N GLU A 193 -8.65 -14.69 18.25
CA GLU A 193 -8.72 -15.06 19.66
C GLU A 193 -8.78 -16.58 19.71
N ASP A 194 -7.81 -17.13 20.43
CA ASP A 194 -7.68 -18.54 20.75
C ASP A 194 -8.96 -18.99 21.47
N ASP A 195 -9.91 -19.58 20.76
CA ASP A 195 -10.95 -20.41 21.37
C ASP A 195 -10.28 -21.69 21.88
N ARG A 196 -9.62 -21.58 23.04
CA ARG A 196 -9.24 -22.72 23.88
C ARG A 196 -10.24 -22.91 24.98
#